data_01e9a4d4eb5ffa1e35a9d9f69b7a882c
#
_entry.id   01e9a4d4eb5ffa1e35a9d9f69b7a882c
#
_cell.length_a   1.000
_cell.length_b   1.000
_cell.length_c   1.000
_cell.angle_alpha   90.00
_cell.angle_beta   90.00
_cell.angle_gamma   90.00
#
_symmetry.space_group_name_H-M   'P 1'
#
loop_
_entity.id
_entity.type
_entity.pdbx_description
1 polymer ?
#
loop_
_entity_poly.entity_id
_entity_poly.type
_entity_poly.pdbx_seq_one_letter_code
_entity_poly.pdbx_strand_id
1 'polypeptide(L)'
;MGLTFTRPSPRARVSVRGAPEFSVISRTLAALGGALMTLGLTACGGHSPAVTLVHTTLPSPPAPADPPAPADPPLAIGPGAVDTVGGWLPDGVTLSPFDSANPILSQLDPMLLQAVQEAARNAQAQGVELRVTSGWRSTGFQQRLFDEGVRAYGSVEAAAEFVATPEVSKHVTGQAIDIGPAEADRWLIANGDRFGLCQIYANEIWHFELVADAQGNCPPLRPNAAG
;
A
#
# COMPACT_ATOMS: atom_id res chain seq x y z
N MET A 1 -11.59 -56.61 8.97
CA MET A 1 -11.52 -55.71 7.82
C MET A 1 -10.44 -54.65 8.14
N GLY A 2 -9.26 -54.84 7.55
CA GLY A 2 -8.11 -53.98 7.83
C GLY A 2 -8.08 -52.78 6.91
N LEU A 3 -7.95 -51.58 7.50
CA LEU A 3 -7.71 -50.35 6.79
C LEU A 3 -6.20 -50.12 6.63
N THR A 4 -5.73 -50.21 5.41
CA THR A 4 -4.34 -49.95 5.02
C THR A 4 -4.14 -48.43 4.86
N PHE A 5 -3.29 -47.84 5.73
CA PHE A 5 -2.83 -46.47 5.60
C PHE A 5 -1.70 -46.40 4.58
N THR A 6 -1.92 -45.72 3.46
CA THR A 6 -0.89 -45.38 2.47
C THR A 6 -0.15 -44.12 2.90
N ARG A 7 1.18 -44.20 3.05
CA ARG A 7 2.10 -43.10 3.32
C ARG A 7 2.21 -42.17 2.11
N PRO A 8 2.26 -40.83 2.28
CA PRO A 8 2.58 -39.94 1.18
C PRO A 8 4.08 -39.94 0.84
N SER A 9 4.36 -39.88 -0.45
CA SER A 9 5.67 -39.89 -1.11
C SER A 9 6.49 -38.61 -0.81
N PRO A 10 7.84 -38.64 -0.83
CA PRO A 10 8.68 -37.50 -0.50
C PRO A 10 8.73 -36.48 -1.63
N ARG A 11 8.70 -35.21 -1.22
CA ARG A 11 8.77 -34.02 -2.08
C ARG A 11 10.03 -34.00 -2.92
N ALA A 12 9.87 -33.83 -4.24
CA ALA A 12 10.93 -33.54 -5.19
C ALA A 12 11.51 -32.14 -4.90
N ARG A 13 12.83 -32.07 -4.70
CA ARG A 13 13.57 -30.79 -4.64
C ARG A 13 13.66 -30.21 -6.04
N VAL A 14 13.05 -29.05 -6.24
CA VAL A 14 13.30 -28.22 -7.43
C VAL A 14 14.60 -27.48 -7.21
N SER A 15 15.61 -27.80 -8.05
CA SER A 15 16.89 -27.10 -8.12
C SER A 15 16.71 -25.80 -8.89
N VAL A 16 16.87 -24.67 -8.21
CA VAL A 16 16.88 -23.34 -8.85
C VAL A 16 18.29 -23.13 -9.42
N ARG A 17 18.41 -23.19 -10.75
CA ARG A 17 19.62 -22.79 -11.46
C ARG A 17 19.59 -21.28 -11.72
N GLY A 18 20.67 -20.62 -11.26
CA GLY A 18 21.39 -19.49 -11.85
C GLY A 18 20.55 -18.27 -12.30
N ALA A 19 20.62 -17.20 -11.50
CA ALA A 19 20.32 -15.86 -11.95
C ALA A 19 21.45 -15.34 -12.88
N PRO A 20 21.16 -14.56 -13.93
CA PRO A 20 22.19 -13.88 -14.71
C PRO A 20 22.72 -12.66 -13.96
N GLU A 21 24.03 -12.57 -13.84
CA GLU A 21 24.74 -11.39 -13.35
C GLU A 21 24.56 -10.22 -14.34
N PHE A 22 23.95 -9.14 -13.87
CA PHE A 22 23.96 -7.87 -14.59
C PHE A 22 25.28 -7.15 -14.32
N SER A 23 26.13 -7.16 -15.36
CA SER A 23 27.38 -6.39 -15.42
C SER A 23 27.09 -4.90 -15.40
N VAL A 24 27.55 -4.20 -14.35
CA VAL A 24 27.51 -2.75 -14.23
C VAL A 24 28.61 -2.17 -15.12
N ILE A 25 28.24 -1.59 -16.26
CA ILE A 25 29.14 -0.81 -17.10
C ILE A 25 29.36 0.55 -16.45
N SER A 26 30.52 0.69 -15.81
CA SER A 26 31.04 1.96 -15.30
C SER A 26 31.50 2.82 -16.47
N ARG A 27 30.79 3.90 -16.77
CA ARG A 27 31.26 4.92 -17.74
C ARG A 27 32.08 5.97 -16.98
N THR A 28 33.40 5.86 -17.07
CA THR A 28 34.34 6.91 -16.72
C THR A 28 34.28 8.04 -17.75
N LEU A 29 33.91 9.25 -17.35
CA LEU A 29 34.10 10.47 -18.13
C LEU A 29 35.51 11.01 -17.82
N ALA A 30 36.35 10.99 -18.84
CA ALA A 30 37.60 11.69 -18.86
C ALA A 30 37.36 13.18 -19.16
N ALA A 31 37.83 14.06 -18.29
CA ALA A 31 37.90 15.50 -18.54
C ALA A 31 39.33 15.84 -18.95
N LEU A 32 39.49 16.29 -20.17
CA LEU A 32 40.74 16.83 -20.75
C LEU A 32 40.77 18.34 -20.65
N GLY A 33 41.91 18.86 -20.25
CA GLY A 33 42.66 19.96 -20.80
C GLY A 33 42.23 21.35 -20.33
N GLY A 34 42.98 22.12 -19.64
CA GLY A 34 44.31 22.58 -19.96
C GLY A 34 44.24 23.98 -20.54
N ALA A 35 44.62 25.02 -19.77
CA ALA A 35 45.29 26.19 -20.33
C ALA A 35 45.98 26.98 -19.20
N LEU A 36 47.28 26.97 -19.20
CA LEU A 36 48.14 27.93 -18.52
C LEU A 36 48.01 29.31 -19.21
N MET A 37 47.86 30.36 -18.42
CA MET A 37 48.33 31.71 -18.79
C MET A 37 48.97 32.35 -17.56
N THR A 38 50.29 32.45 -17.65
CA THR A 38 51.12 33.35 -16.81
C THR A 38 51.09 34.75 -17.39
N LEU A 39 50.97 35.75 -16.56
CA LEU A 39 51.64 37.09 -16.67
C LEU A 39 51.22 37.96 -15.49
N GLY A 40 52.17 38.41 -14.75
CA GLY A 40 52.58 39.78 -14.60
C GLY A 40 52.59 40.22 -13.14
N LEU A 41 53.79 40.33 -12.52
CA LEU A 41 54.05 41.06 -11.26
C LEU A 41 53.71 42.51 -11.40
N THR A 42 53.01 43.05 -10.39
CA THR A 42 53.25 44.42 -9.87
C THR A 42 52.94 44.45 -8.39
N ALA A 43 53.97 44.71 -7.61
CA ALA A 43 53.88 44.95 -6.19
C ALA A 43 53.40 46.40 -5.89
N CYS A 44 52.33 46.52 -5.10
CA CYS A 44 52.07 47.76 -4.37
C CYS A 44 51.50 47.38 -3.01
N GLY A 45 52.18 47.80 -1.95
CA GLY A 45 51.79 47.56 -0.59
C GLY A 45 50.48 48.26 -0.24
N GLY A 46 49.59 47.53 0.34
CA GLY A 46 48.35 48.02 0.92
C GLY A 46 47.96 47.16 2.11
N HIS A 47 47.83 47.77 3.27
CA HIS A 47 47.37 47.15 4.48
C HIS A 47 45.97 46.55 4.24
N SER A 48 45.83 45.22 4.26
CA SER A 48 44.53 44.56 4.24
C SER A 48 44.00 44.49 5.67
N PRO A 49 42.82 45.00 5.96
CA PRO A 49 42.12 44.62 7.19
C PRO A 49 41.75 43.14 7.15
N ALA A 50 42.04 42.41 8.22
CA ALA A 50 41.64 41.04 8.39
C ALA A 50 40.09 40.96 8.41
N VAL A 51 39.51 40.49 7.33
CA VAL A 51 38.09 40.15 7.31
C VAL A 51 37.92 38.81 7.99
N THR A 52 37.44 38.85 9.24
CA THR A 52 37.01 37.64 9.97
C THR A 52 35.76 37.11 9.29
N LEU A 53 35.91 36.04 8.48
CA LEU A 53 34.79 35.31 7.96
C LEU A 53 34.08 34.59 9.13
N VAL A 54 32.99 35.20 9.59
CA VAL A 54 32.07 34.50 10.47
C VAL A 54 31.38 33.41 9.64
N HIS A 55 31.79 32.16 9.81
CA HIS A 55 31.08 31.00 9.27
C HIS A 55 29.76 30.87 10.01
N THR A 56 28.71 31.46 9.43
CA THR A 56 27.34 31.16 9.85
C THR A 56 27.01 29.79 9.30
N THR A 57 27.14 28.74 10.11
CA THR A 57 26.63 27.43 9.78
C THR A 57 25.10 27.50 9.75
N LEU A 58 24.53 27.43 8.56
CA LEU A 58 23.10 27.25 8.39
C LEU A 58 22.73 25.91 9.05
N PRO A 59 21.65 25.87 9.85
CA PRO A 59 21.18 24.60 10.38
C PRO A 59 20.86 23.65 9.22
N SER A 60 21.36 22.42 9.29
CA SER A 60 21.00 21.38 8.34
C SER A 60 19.47 21.21 8.31
N PRO A 61 18.87 21.04 7.13
CA PRO A 61 17.45 20.73 7.04
C PRO A 61 17.17 19.47 7.87
N PRO A 62 15.99 19.38 8.52
CA PRO A 62 15.61 18.19 9.24
C PRO A 62 15.66 16.98 8.29
N ALA A 63 16.15 15.86 8.78
CA ALA A 63 16.13 14.60 8.04
C ALA A 63 14.68 14.29 7.58
N PRO A 64 14.48 13.73 6.37
CA PRO A 64 13.17 13.27 5.97
C PRO A 64 12.62 12.33 7.07
N ALA A 65 11.35 12.55 7.44
CA ALA A 65 10.69 11.67 8.39
C ALA A 65 10.76 10.23 7.87
N ASP A 66 11.08 9.29 8.74
CA ASP A 66 11.02 7.87 8.40
C ASP A 66 9.62 7.55 7.85
N PRO A 67 9.52 6.71 6.81
CA PRO A 67 8.23 6.23 6.33
C PRO A 67 7.46 5.61 7.51
N PRO A 68 6.13 5.80 7.58
CA PRO A 68 5.34 5.19 8.64
C PRO A 68 5.61 3.69 8.70
N ALA A 69 5.71 3.16 9.91
CA ALA A 69 5.87 1.72 10.12
C ALA A 69 4.76 0.98 9.35
N PRO A 70 5.06 -0.20 8.76
CA PRO A 70 4.04 -0.98 8.08
C PRO A 70 2.89 -1.23 9.06
N ALA A 71 1.65 -1.04 8.56
CA ALA A 71 0.45 -1.30 9.34
C ALA A 71 0.48 -2.74 9.88
N ASP A 72 0.00 -2.92 11.11
CA ASP A 72 -0.17 -4.26 11.66
C ASP A 72 -1.04 -5.10 10.70
N PRO A 73 -0.72 -6.39 10.51
CA PRO A 73 -1.52 -7.24 9.64
C PRO A 73 -2.97 -7.24 10.11
N PRO A 74 -3.95 -7.29 9.17
CA PRO A 74 -5.35 -7.34 9.52
C PRO A 74 -5.61 -8.47 10.52
N LEU A 75 -6.51 -8.23 11.47
CA LEU A 75 -6.91 -9.23 12.46
C LEU A 75 -7.36 -10.51 11.75
N ALA A 76 -6.77 -11.63 12.12
CA ALA A 76 -7.32 -12.93 11.75
C ALA A 76 -8.71 -13.04 12.37
N ILE A 77 -9.74 -13.14 11.53
CA ILE A 77 -11.12 -13.28 11.99
C ILE A 77 -11.26 -14.66 12.63
N GLY A 78 -11.67 -14.72 13.89
CA GLY A 78 -11.90 -15.97 14.59
C GLY A 78 -13.05 -16.79 13.96
N PRO A 79 -13.16 -18.09 14.27
CA PRO A 79 -14.17 -18.99 13.69
C PRO A 79 -15.62 -18.57 13.97
N GLY A 80 -15.87 -17.65 14.92
CA GLY A 80 -17.19 -17.12 15.21
C GLY A 80 -17.71 -16.06 14.23
N ALA A 81 -16.82 -15.47 13.40
CA ALA A 81 -17.19 -14.41 12.46
C ALA A 81 -17.54 -14.90 11.06
N VAL A 82 -17.54 -16.23 10.83
CA VAL A 82 -17.83 -16.83 9.51
C VAL A 82 -19.25 -16.49 9.07
N ASP A 83 -19.37 -15.75 7.96
CA ASP A 83 -20.64 -15.36 7.36
C ASP A 83 -20.50 -15.37 5.83
N THR A 84 -20.74 -16.53 5.24
CA THR A 84 -20.61 -16.75 3.79
C THR A 84 -21.60 -15.93 2.95
N VAL A 85 -22.68 -15.44 3.56
CA VAL A 85 -23.68 -14.60 2.89
C VAL A 85 -23.44 -13.12 3.19
N GLY A 86 -22.82 -12.84 4.33
CA GLY A 86 -22.57 -11.47 4.82
C GLY A 86 -21.28 -10.83 4.34
N GLY A 87 -20.55 -11.45 3.42
CA GLY A 87 -19.34 -10.87 2.84
C GLY A 87 -18.01 -11.40 3.40
N TRP A 88 -18.04 -12.50 4.15
CA TRP A 88 -16.83 -13.15 4.63
C TRP A 88 -16.13 -13.95 3.53
N LEU A 89 -14.80 -13.89 3.50
CA LEU A 89 -13.93 -14.79 2.74
C LEU A 89 -13.03 -15.58 3.70
N PRO A 90 -12.76 -16.87 3.40
CA PRO A 90 -11.78 -17.65 4.15
C PRO A 90 -10.38 -17.02 4.06
N ASP A 91 -9.56 -17.20 5.10
CA ASP A 91 -8.18 -16.75 5.12
C ASP A 91 -7.40 -17.22 3.89
N GLY A 92 -6.70 -16.30 3.25
CA GLY A 92 -5.93 -16.57 2.03
C GLY A 92 -6.76 -16.75 0.76
N VAL A 93 -8.09 -16.71 0.83
CA VAL A 93 -8.98 -16.70 -0.34
C VAL A 93 -9.15 -15.27 -0.82
N THR A 94 -9.02 -15.07 -2.12
CA THR A 94 -9.24 -13.77 -2.78
C THR A 94 -10.12 -13.96 -4.00
N LEU A 95 -10.82 -12.90 -4.41
CA LEU A 95 -11.64 -12.91 -5.61
C LEU A 95 -10.94 -12.15 -6.74
N SER A 96 -11.26 -12.53 -7.98
CA SER A 96 -11.02 -11.66 -9.11
C SER A 96 -11.99 -10.47 -9.07
N PRO A 97 -11.58 -9.24 -9.39
CA PRO A 97 -12.52 -8.11 -9.53
C PRO A 97 -13.64 -8.36 -10.54
N PHE A 98 -13.52 -9.40 -11.36
CA PHE A 98 -14.49 -9.77 -12.39
C PHE A 98 -15.49 -10.85 -11.95
N ASP A 99 -15.35 -11.40 -10.73
CA ASP A 99 -16.27 -12.41 -10.16
C ASP A 99 -17.56 -11.75 -9.64
N SER A 100 -18.19 -10.92 -10.45
CA SER A 100 -19.33 -10.07 -10.09
C SER A 100 -20.58 -10.83 -9.64
N ALA A 101 -20.63 -12.16 -9.78
CA ALA A 101 -21.69 -12.98 -9.21
C ALA A 101 -21.55 -13.19 -7.70
N ASN A 102 -20.35 -12.95 -7.13
CA ASN A 102 -20.12 -13.07 -5.69
C ASN A 102 -20.75 -11.89 -4.94
N PRO A 103 -21.48 -12.12 -3.83
CA PRO A 103 -22.13 -11.05 -3.04
C PRO A 103 -21.18 -9.92 -2.61
N ILE A 104 -19.92 -10.25 -2.31
CA ILE A 104 -18.88 -9.27 -1.94
C ILE A 104 -18.69 -8.20 -3.03
N LEU A 105 -18.87 -8.57 -4.31
CA LEU A 105 -18.73 -7.68 -5.46
C LEU A 105 -20.08 -7.18 -5.98
N SER A 106 -21.11 -8.05 -6.03
CA SER A 106 -22.42 -7.68 -6.57
C SER A 106 -23.17 -6.65 -5.71
N GLN A 107 -22.81 -6.50 -4.45
CA GLN A 107 -23.37 -5.53 -3.51
C GLN A 107 -22.53 -4.25 -3.40
N LEU A 108 -21.40 -4.15 -4.12
CA LEU A 108 -20.66 -2.90 -4.21
C LEU A 108 -21.46 -1.86 -5.01
N ASP A 109 -21.18 -0.59 -4.72
CA ASP A 109 -21.58 0.50 -5.61
C ASP A 109 -21.12 0.17 -7.04
N PRO A 110 -22.02 0.21 -8.05
CA PRO A 110 -21.67 -0.17 -9.41
C PRO A 110 -20.54 0.67 -10.02
N MET A 111 -20.42 1.95 -9.62
CA MET A 111 -19.35 2.82 -10.11
C MET A 111 -18.00 2.44 -9.48
N LEU A 112 -17.99 2.08 -8.19
CA LEU A 112 -16.80 1.55 -7.52
C LEU A 112 -16.34 0.24 -8.19
N LEU A 113 -17.25 -0.70 -8.41
CA LEU A 113 -16.92 -1.98 -9.05
C LEU A 113 -16.35 -1.76 -10.46
N GLN A 114 -16.95 -0.87 -11.24
CA GLN A 114 -16.47 -0.52 -12.59
C GLN A 114 -15.07 0.08 -12.53
N ALA A 115 -14.81 1.02 -11.63
CA ALA A 115 -13.51 1.66 -11.46
C ALA A 115 -12.43 0.65 -11.10
N VAL A 116 -12.72 -0.26 -10.15
CA VAL A 116 -11.79 -1.35 -9.74
C VAL A 116 -11.50 -2.29 -10.90
N GLN A 117 -12.51 -2.68 -11.71
CA GLN A 117 -12.31 -3.52 -12.87
C GLN A 117 -11.47 -2.84 -13.96
N GLU A 118 -11.62 -1.54 -14.14
CA GLU A 118 -10.82 -0.77 -15.08
C GLU A 118 -9.36 -0.65 -14.59
N ALA A 119 -9.16 -0.34 -13.31
CA ALA A 119 -7.85 -0.34 -12.68
C ALA A 119 -7.18 -1.72 -12.80
N ALA A 120 -7.91 -2.81 -12.56
CA ALA A 120 -7.39 -4.17 -12.65
C ALA A 120 -6.90 -4.53 -14.07
N ARG A 121 -7.62 -4.11 -15.12
CA ARG A 121 -7.14 -4.31 -16.52
C ARG A 121 -5.85 -3.54 -16.79
N ASN A 122 -5.76 -2.31 -16.29
CA ASN A 122 -4.57 -1.47 -16.45
C ASN A 122 -3.36 -2.01 -15.68
N ALA A 123 -3.56 -2.47 -14.45
CA ALA A 123 -2.52 -3.09 -13.63
C ALA A 123 -2.01 -4.39 -14.28
N GLN A 124 -2.92 -5.23 -14.76
CA GLN A 124 -2.58 -6.49 -15.45
C GLN A 124 -1.73 -6.27 -16.70
N ALA A 125 -2.00 -5.21 -17.47
CA ALA A 125 -1.18 -4.82 -18.63
C ALA A 125 0.26 -4.43 -18.23
N GLN A 126 0.51 -4.13 -16.95
CA GLN A 126 1.81 -3.81 -16.37
C GLN A 126 2.38 -4.99 -15.53
N GLY A 127 1.73 -6.15 -15.57
CA GLY A 127 2.17 -7.34 -14.84
C GLY A 127 1.76 -7.40 -13.37
N VAL A 128 0.88 -6.48 -12.92
CA VAL A 128 0.37 -6.46 -11.53
C VAL A 128 -1.05 -7.02 -11.51
N GLU A 129 -1.28 -8.04 -10.68
CA GLU A 129 -2.60 -8.65 -10.52
C GLU A 129 -3.31 -8.06 -9.28
N LEU A 130 -4.44 -7.37 -9.48
CA LEU A 130 -5.31 -6.94 -8.40
C LEU A 130 -6.22 -8.08 -7.97
N ARG A 131 -6.22 -8.39 -6.67
CA ARG A 131 -7.11 -9.37 -6.05
C ARG A 131 -7.95 -8.70 -4.97
N VAL A 132 -9.23 -9.04 -4.89
CA VAL A 132 -10.12 -8.53 -3.85
C VAL A 132 -9.99 -9.41 -2.62
N THR A 133 -9.63 -8.82 -1.51
CA THR A 133 -9.51 -9.48 -0.20
C THR A 133 -10.75 -9.26 0.66
N SER A 134 -11.46 -8.12 0.46
CA SER A 134 -12.77 -7.83 1.05
C SER A 134 -13.50 -6.78 0.19
N GLY A 135 -14.82 -6.74 0.30
CA GLY A 135 -15.65 -5.74 -0.39
C GLY A 135 -16.89 -5.45 0.45
N TRP A 136 -18.10 -5.62 -0.14
CA TRP A 136 -19.33 -5.42 0.64
C TRP A 136 -19.38 -6.37 1.84
N ARG A 137 -19.85 -5.84 2.97
CA ARG A 137 -20.10 -6.57 4.21
C ARG A 137 -21.50 -6.26 4.73
N SER A 138 -22.24 -7.29 5.18
CA SER A 138 -23.51 -7.05 5.90
C SER A 138 -23.25 -6.31 7.22
N THR A 139 -24.24 -5.54 7.68
CA THR A 139 -24.20 -4.88 8.99
C THR A 139 -23.88 -5.87 10.12
N GLY A 140 -24.48 -7.08 10.07
CA GLY A 140 -24.26 -8.12 11.09
C GLY A 140 -22.83 -8.69 11.04
N PHE A 141 -22.24 -8.83 9.86
CA PHE A 141 -20.86 -9.28 9.74
C PHE A 141 -19.88 -8.20 10.23
N GLN A 142 -20.09 -6.95 9.84
CA GLN A 142 -19.26 -5.83 10.31
C GLN A 142 -19.33 -5.67 11.84
N GLN A 143 -20.51 -5.87 12.45
CA GLN A 143 -20.64 -5.84 13.92
C GLN A 143 -19.79 -6.95 14.56
N ARG A 144 -19.83 -8.18 14.03
CA ARG A 144 -18.99 -9.26 14.56
C ARG A 144 -17.50 -8.96 14.44
N LEU A 145 -17.06 -8.36 13.31
CA LEU A 145 -15.67 -7.91 13.14
C LEU A 145 -15.29 -6.89 14.21
N PHE A 146 -16.14 -5.91 14.45
CA PHE A 146 -15.92 -4.90 15.47
C PHE A 146 -15.86 -5.51 16.88
N ASP A 147 -16.80 -6.39 17.24
CA ASP A 147 -16.81 -7.10 18.53
C ASP A 147 -15.55 -7.97 18.73
N GLU A 148 -15.04 -8.57 17.68
CA GLU A 148 -13.76 -9.30 17.71
C GLU A 148 -12.57 -8.35 17.85
N GLY A 149 -12.61 -7.21 17.17
CA GLY A 149 -11.64 -6.13 17.36
C GLY A 149 -11.59 -5.68 18.82
N VAL A 150 -12.74 -5.43 19.46
CA VAL A 150 -12.81 -5.05 20.88
C VAL A 150 -12.20 -6.12 21.78
N ARG A 151 -12.43 -7.40 21.50
CA ARG A 151 -11.80 -8.50 22.25
C ARG A 151 -10.28 -8.57 22.06
N ALA A 152 -9.82 -8.31 20.85
CA ALA A 152 -8.39 -8.40 20.50
C ALA A 152 -7.59 -7.20 20.99
N TYR A 153 -8.12 -5.99 20.83
CA TYR A 153 -7.44 -4.74 21.18
C TYR A 153 -7.75 -4.25 22.61
N GLY A 154 -8.75 -4.85 23.29
CA GLY A 154 -9.03 -4.62 24.70
C GLY A 154 -9.94 -3.43 25.00
N SER A 155 -10.28 -2.57 24.03
CA SER A 155 -11.27 -1.49 24.20
C SER A 155 -11.96 -1.15 22.88
N VAL A 156 -13.10 -0.45 22.99
CA VAL A 156 -13.87 0.06 21.84
C VAL A 156 -13.03 1.08 21.05
N GLU A 157 -12.35 1.97 21.76
CA GLU A 157 -11.53 3.03 21.16
C GLU A 157 -10.36 2.44 20.38
N ALA A 158 -9.63 1.48 20.97
CA ALA A 158 -8.51 0.82 20.29
C ALA A 158 -8.98 -0.03 19.10
N ALA A 159 -10.13 -0.70 19.22
CA ALA A 159 -10.70 -1.44 18.10
C ALA A 159 -11.09 -0.54 16.94
N ALA A 160 -11.66 0.64 17.21
CA ALA A 160 -12.11 1.58 16.18
C ALA A 160 -10.97 2.09 15.28
N GLU A 161 -9.73 2.07 15.74
CA GLU A 161 -8.58 2.43 14.92
C GLU A 161 -8.33 1.44 13.76
N PHE A 162 -8.78 0.18 13.89
CA PHE A 162 -8.53 -0.90 12.93
C PHE A 162 -9.79 -1.48 12.31
N VAL A 163 -10.93 -1.33 12.96
CA VAL A 163 -12.22 -1.86 12.50
C VAL A 163 -13.30 -0.82 12.73
N ALA A 164 -13.82 -0.24 11.67
CA ALA A 164 -14.92 0.70 11.74
C ALA A 164 -16.20 0.03 12.26
N THR A 165 -17.01 0.76 13.05
CA THR A 165 -18.35 0.27 13.43
C THR A 165 -19.25 0.15 12.20
N PRO A 166 -20.34 -0.64 12.26
CA PRO A 166 -21.27 -0.79 11.13
C PRO A 166 -21.86 0.53 10.62
N GLU A 167 -22.04 1.51 11.51
CA GLU A 167 -22.67 2.80 11.21
C GLU A 167 -21.80 3.68 10.31
N VAL A 168 -20.47 3.52 10.39
CA VAL A 168 -19.52 4.37 9.66
C VAL A 168 -18.74 3.60 8.58
N SER A 169 -18.75 2.27 8.64
CA SER A 169 -18.03 1.41 7.69
C SER A 169 -18.54 1.57 6.26
N LYS A 170 -17.67 1.97 5.36
CA LYS A 170 -17.97 2.08 3.92
C LYS A 170 -18.17 0.71 3.24
N HIS A 171 -17.67 -0.36 3.84
CA HIS A 171 -17.96 -1.73 3.37
C HIS A 171 -19.44 -2.07 3.50
N VAL A 172 -20.12 -1.61 4.57
CA VAL A 172 -21.54 -1.89 4.78
C VAL A 172 -22.42 -1.24 3.71
N THR A 173 -22.01 -0.08 3.22
CA THR A 173 -22.72 0.63 2.15
C THR A 173 -22.26 0.25 0.74
N GLY A 174 -21.30 -0.68 0.62
CA GLY A 174 -20.70 -1.07 -0.66
C GLY A 174 -19.79 -0.01 -1.29
N GLN A 175 -19.35 0.98 -0.52
CA GLN A 175 -18.55 2.11 -0.98
C GLN A 175 -17.05 1.94 -0.73
N ALA A 176 -16.61 0.79 -0.21
CA ALA A 176 -15.21 0.45 0.00
C ALA A 176 -14.88 -0.93 -0.52
N ILE A 177 -13.62 -1.13 -0.86
CA ILE A 177 -13.05 -2.39 -1.29
C ILE A 177 -11.63 -2.53 -0.75
N ASP A 178 -11.28 -3.73 -0.29
CA ASP A 178 -9.92 -4.08 0.10
C ASP A 178 -9.26 -4.90 -1.00
N ILE A 179 -8.07 -4.47 -1.40
CA ILE A 179 -7.27 -5.08 -2.46
C ILE A 179 -6.04 -5.73 -1.85
N GLY A 180 -5.42 -6.63 -2.56
CA GLY A 180 -4.15 -7.27 -2.30
C GLY A 180 -3.61 -7.96 -3.55
N PRO A 181 -2.43 -8.52 -3.48
CA PRO A 181 -1.43 -8.45 -2.42
C PRO A 181 -0.79 -7.04 -2.32
N ALA A 182 0.09 -6.81 -1.35
CA ALA A 182 0.73 -5.51 -1.11
C ALA A 182 1.40 -4.86 -2.35
N GLU A 183 1.74 -5.62 -3.37
CA GLU A 183 2.20 -5.09 -4.67
C GLU A 183 1.05 -4.37 -5.40
N ALA A 184 -0.14 -4.96 -5.38
CA ALA A 184 -1.36 -4.38 -5.97
C ALA A 184 -1.79 -3.12 -5.21
N ASP A 185 -1.67 -3.12 -3.88
CA ASP A 185 -1.96 -1.95 -3.04
C ASP A 185 -1.06 -0.77 -3.43
N ARG A 186 0.27 -1.02 -3.50
CA ARG A 186 1.22 0.02 -3.93
C ARG A 186 0.97 0.52 -5.35
N TRP A 187 0.55 -0.37 -6.26
CA TRP A 187 0.19 0.04 -7.60
C TRP A 187 -1.04 0.95 -7.59
N LEU A 188 -2.10 0.62 -6.81
CA LEU A 188 -3.29 1.45 -6.67
C LEU A 188 -3.00 2.78 -5.97
N ILE A 189 -2.17 2.80 -4.93
CA ILE A 189 -1.73 4.04 -4.28
C ILE A 189 -1.08 4.99 -5.30
N ALA A 190 -0.29 4.46 -6.23
CA ALA A 190 0.42 5.24 -7.24
C ALA A 190 -0.40 5.59 -8.49
N ASN A 191 -1.52 4.91 -8.75
CA ASN A 191 -2.22 4.98 -10.03
C ASN A 191 -3.76 5.06 -9.90
N GLY A 192 -4.30 4.85 -8.70
CA GLY A 192 -5.74 4.68 -8.47
C GLY A 192 -6.54 5.96 -8.72
N ASP A 193 -5.95 7.12 -8.48
CA ASP A 193 -6.54 8.43 -8.68
C ASP A 193 -7.10 8.63 -10.10
N ARG A 194 -6.43 8.08 -11.11
CA ARG A 194 -6.88 8.09 -12.52
C ARG A 194 -8.20 7.35 -12.75
N PHE A 195 -8.58 6.48 -11.83
CA PHE A 195 -9.83 5.72 -11.82
C PHE A 195 -10.79 6.23 -10.75
N GLY A 196 -10.43 7.31 -10.03
CA GLY A 196 -11.18 7.83 -8.91
C GLY A 196 -10.99 7.08 -7.60
N LEU A 197 -10.10 6.06 -7.57
CA LEU A 197 -9.83 5.20 -6.42
C LEU A 197 -8.75 5.80 -5.54
N CYS A 198 -9.07 6.01 -4.26
CA CYS A 198 -8.17 6.61 -3.29
C CYS A 198 -8.01 5.72 -2.06
N GLN A 199 -6.78 5.55 -1.60
CA GLN A 199 -6.52 5.08 -0.25
C GLN A 199 -7.03 6.13 0.75
N ILE A 200 -7.71 5.71 1.82
CA ILE A 200 -8.34 6.62 2.79
C ILE A 200 -7.60 6.66 4.11
N TYR A 201 -7.15 5.51 4.61
CA TYR A 201 -6.51 5.38 5.92
C TYR A 201 -5.01 5.11 5.79
N ALA A 202 -4.19 5.81 6.58
CA ALA A 202 -2.74 5.64 6.56
C ALA A 202 -2.28 4.27 7.06
N ASN A 203 -3.03 3.67 8.00
CA ASN A 203 -2.78 2.35 8.56
C ASN A 203 -3.39 1.19 7.75
N GLU A 204 -4.16 1.47 6.66
CA GLU A 204 -4.82 0.45 5.83
C GLU A 204 -4.45 0.68 4.35
N ILE A 205 -3.29 0.18 3.93
CA ILE A 205 -2.80 0.34 2.56
C ILE A 205 -3.67 -0.39 1.52
N TRP A 206 -4.50 -1.33 1.97
CA TRP A 206 -5.39 -2.15 1.15
C TRP A 206 -6.77 -1.52 0.92
N HIS A 207 -7.18 -0.52 1.74
CA HIS A 207 -8.53 0.04 1.74
C HIS A 207 -8.67 1.19 0.74
N PHE A 208 -9.57 1.02 -0.24
CA PHE A 208 -9.82 2.00 -1.29
C PHE A 208 -11.30 2.38 -1.41
N GLU A 209 -11.57 3.65 -1.66
CA GLU A 209 -12.89 4.22 -1.93
C GLU A 209 -12.88 5.02 -3.24
N LEU A 210 -14.05 5.18 -3.87
CA LEU A 210 -14.22 5.98 -5.09
C LEU A 210 -14.53 7.43 -4.72
N VAL A 211 -13.52 8.22 -4.37
CA VAL A 211 -13.70 9.57 -3.78
C VAL A 211 -12.74 10.64 -4.32
N ALA A 212 -12.03 10.38 -5.42
CA ALA A 212 -11.26 11.44 -6.06
C ALA A 212 -12.20 12.58 -6.52
N ASP A 213 -11.71 13.82 -6.43
CA ASP A 213 -12.45 14.97 -6.93
C ASP A 213 -12.52 15.01 -8.46
N ALA A 214 -13.23 15.99 -9.02
CA ALA A 214 -13.37 16.14 -10.47
C ALA A 214 -12.04 16.41 -11.21
N GLN A 215 -10.98 16.74 -10.50
CA GLN A 215 -9.63 16.93 -11.00
C GLN A 215 -8.76 15.68 -10.86
N GLY A 216 -9.29 14.61 -10.25
CA GLY A 216 -8.59 13.35 -9.97
C GLY A 216 -7.75 13.39 -8.71
N ASN A 217 -7.93 14.37 -7.81
CA ASN A 217 -7.16 14.41 -6.57
C ASN A 217 -7.85 13.59 -5.48
N CYS A 218 -7.06 12.78 -4.79
CA CYS A 218 -7.49 12.09 -3.58
C CYS A 218 -7.51 13.01 -2.36
N PRO A 219 -8.44 12.79 -1.41
CA PRO A 219 -8.45 13.53 -0.15
C PRO A 219 -7.17 13.20 0.67
N PRO A 220 -6.80 14.07 1.64
CA PRO A 220 -5.74 13.74 2.58
C PRO A 220 -6.05 12.45 3.34
N LEU A 221 -5.02 11.62 3.57
CA LEU A 221 -5.15 10.40 4.36
C LEU A 221 -5.60 10.73 5.79
N ARG A 222 -6.55 9.94 6.29
CA ARG A 222 -6.88 9.89 7.71
C ARG A 222 -5.89 8.97 8.42
N PRO A 223 -5.61 9.19 9.72
CA PRO A 223 -4.68 8.33 10.45
C PRO A 223 -5.14 6.86 10.46
N ASN A 224 -6.44 6.63 10.69
CA ASN A 224 -7.08 5.32 10.84
C ASN A 224 -8.60 5.40 10.66
N ALA A 225 -9.31 4.28 10.86
CA ALA A 225 -10.76 4.17 10.67
C ALA A 225 -11.60 4.88 11.77
N ALA A 226 -10.99 5.33 12.88
CA ALA A 226 -11.68 6.11 13.91
C ALA A 226 -11.91 7.58 13.52
N GLY A 227 -11.23 8.10 12.50
CA GLY A 227 -11.45 9.45 11.96
C GLY A 227 -10.22 10.33 12.00
#